data_bf449d8841374eb3717dc642ad722f03
#
_entry.id   bf449d8841374eb3717dc642ad722f03
#
_cell.length_a   1.000
_cell.length_b   1.000
_cell.length_c   1.000
_cell.angle_alpha   90.00
_cell.angle_beta   90.00
_cell.angle_gamma   90.00
#
_symmetry.space_group_name_H-M   'P 1'
#
loop_
_entity.id
_entity.type
_entity.pdbx_description
1 polymer ?
#
loop_
_entity_poly.entity_id
_entity_poly.type
_entity_poly.pdbx_seq_one_letter_code
_entity_poly.pdbx_strand_id
1 'polypeptide(L)'
;FLEFFMSKSKTMKDTQGNQRINFASARGVEVPDFLDIQVKSFQDFFQMETKSDARSGEGLYSTFKENFPITDTRNQFVLEFLDYFIDPPRYSVEECIERGLTYSVPLKARLKLFCTDPEHEDFETIVQDVYLGTIPYMTGSGTFIINGAERVVVSQLHRSPGVFFGQSYHANGTKLYSARIIPFKGSWIEFTTDINNVMYAYIDRKKKLPVTTLFRAIGFERDKDILEIFDLAEEVKVSKTGLKKYLGRRLAARVLNTWHEDFVDEDTGEVVSIERNEIILDRDTILEKEHIDQIVESNAKTILLHKEDERSVDYNIIHNTLQKDPTNSEKEAVEHIYRQLRNAEPPDEETARDIIDKLFFSDQRYNLGDVGRYRMNKKLGLDIPMEKQVLTKEDIITIVKYLIELINSKAEVDDIDHLSNRRVRTVGEQLA
;
A
#
# COMPACT_ATOMS: atom_id res chain seq x y z
N PHE A 1 -6.11 -31.49 -19.76
CA PHE A 1 -6.70 -31.00 -21.04
C PHE A 1 -6.46 -31.99 -22.18
N LEU A 2 -5.25 -32.47 -22.42
CA LEU A 2 -4.94 -33.46 -23.44
C LEU A 2 -5.64 -34.82 -23.21
N GLU A 3 -5.76 -35.26 -21.96
CA GLU A 3 -6.45 -36.52 -21.62
C GLU A 3 -7.97 -36.45 -21.86
N PHE A 4 -8.61 -35.30 -21.67
CA PHE A 4 -10.04 -35.12 -21.94
C PHE A 4 -10.37 -35.14 -23.44
N PHE A 5 -9.44 -34.66 -24.28
CA PHE A 5 -9.56 -34.74 -25.74
C PHE A 5 -9.32 -36.17 -26.29
N MET A 6 -8.43 -36.93 -25.66
CA MET A 6 -8.09 -38.27 -26.08
C MET A 6 -9.21 -39.26 -25.83
N SER A 7 -10.12 -39.05 -24.88
CA SER A 7 -11.21 -39.99 -24.55
C SER A 7 -12.32 -40.08 -25.58
N LYS A 8 -12.42 -39.18 -26.53
CA LYS A 8 -13.47 -39.11 -27.57
C LYS A 8 -12.98 -39.31 -29.01
N SER A 9 -11.67 -39.46 -29.21
CA SER A 9 -11.11 -39.72 -30.53
C SER A 9 -11.07 -41.23 -30.84
N LYS A 10 -11.65 -41.67 -31.95
CA LYS A 10 -11.49 -43.06 -32.41
C LYS A 10 -10.06 -43.20 -32.91
N THR A 11 -9.27 -43.99 -32.18
CA THR A 11 -7.94 -44.40 -32.64
C THR A 11 -8.07 -45.53 -33.65
N MET A 12 -7.58 -45.34 -34.86
CA MET A 12 -7.41 -46.38 -35.87
C MET A 12 -5.92 -46.70 -35.96
N LYS A 13 -5.60 -48.01 -36.10
CA LYS A 13 -4.22 -48.41 -36.47
C LYS A 13 -4.12 -48.51 -37.99
N ASP A 14 -3.07 -47.94 -38.52
CA ASP A 14 -2.75 -48.12 -39.96
C ASP A 14 -2.14 -49.49 -40.21
N THR A 15 -1.94 -49.85 -41.48
CA THR A 15 -1.36 -51.08 -41.93
C THR A 15 0.07 -51.35 -41.43
N GLN A 16 0.72 -50.33 -40.84
CA GLN A 16 2.06 -50.40 -40.26
C GLN A 16 2.02 -50.37 -38.72
N GLY A 17 0.83 -50.44 -38.11
CA GLY A 17 0.66 -50.47 -36.65
C GLY A 17 0.75 -49.11 -35.95
N ASN A 18 0.93 -48.01 -36.67
CA ASN A 18 0.97 -46.67 -36.10
C ASN A 18 -0.44 -46.22 -35.72
N GLN A 19 -0.54 -45.59 -34.55
CA GLN A 19 -1.81 -45.05 -34.08
C GLN A 19 -2.16 -43.76 -34.84
N ARG A 20 -3.28 -43.81 -35.59
CA ARG A 20 -3.88 -42.61 -36.19
C ARG A 20 -5.05 -42.14 -35.37
N ILE A 21 -5.04 -40.88 -34.97
CA ILE A 21 -6.13 -40.25 -34.24
C ILE A 21 -7.03 -39.52 -35.24
N ASN A 22 -8.28 -39.95 -35.33
CA ASN A 22 -9.27 -39.29 -36.17
C ASN A 22 -10.01 -38.21 -35.40
N PHE A 23 -9.80 -36.98 -35.77
CA PHE A 23 -10.45 -35.80 -35.18
C PHE A 23 -11.76 -35.42 -35.90
N ALA A 24 -12.21 -36.12 -36.91
CA ALA A 24 -13.43 -35.77 -37.66
C ALA A 24 -14.71 -35.85 -36.80
N SER A 25 -14.72 -36.63 -35.71
CA SER A 25 -15.83 -36.70 -34.75
C SER A 25 -15.54 -35.97 -33.45
N ALA A 26 -14.35 -35.39 -33.31
CA ALA A 26 -14.07 -34.50 -32.17
C ALA A 26 -14.85 -33.21 -32.35
N ARG A 27 -15.62 -32.79 -31.36
CA ARG A 27 -16.14 -31.42 -31.29
C ARG A 27 -14.96 -30.51 -31.37
N GLY A 28 -14.98 -29.56 -32.30
CA GLY A 28 -13.98 -28.49 -32.38
C GLY A 28 -13.91 -27.78 -31.01
N VAL A 29 -12.82 -27.17 -30.71
CA VAL A 29 -12.71 -26.23 -29.59
C VAL A 29 -13.80 -25.20 -29.79
N GLU A 30 -14.71 -25.05 -28.83
CA GLU A 30 -15.72 -24.01 -28.88
C GLU A 30 -14.98 -22.68 -28.92
N VAL A 31 -15.23 -21.89 -29.94
CA VAL A 31 -14.67 -20.53 -30.05
C VAL A 31 -15.32 -19.70 -28.95
N PRO A 32 -14.55 -19.10 -28.05
CA PRO A 32 -15.14 -18.25 -27.02
C PRO A 32 -15.85 -17.06 -27.66
N ASP A 33 -16.98 -16.64 -27.07
CA ASP A 33 -17.63 -15.41 -27.49
C ASP A 33 -16.73 -14.23 -27.12
N PHE A 34 -16.37 -13.40 -28.12
CA PHE A 34 -15.53 -12.22 -27.90
C PHE A 34 -16.20 -11.16 -27.06
N LEU A 35 -17.52 -11.16 -26.93
CA LEU A 35 -18.31 -10.26 -26.08
C LEU A 35 -18.35 -10.72 -24.61
N ASP A 36 -18.02 -11.97 -24.33
CA ASP A 36 -18.08 -12.56 -22.99
C ASP A 36 -17.31 -11.71 -21.96
N ILE A 37 -16.16 -11.14 -22.35
CA ILE A 37 -15.36 -10.29 -21.47
C ILE A 37 -16.16 -9.07 -21.00
N GLN A 38 -16.96 -8.47 -21.87
CA GLN A 38 -17.79 -7.31 -21.55
C GLN A 38 -19.02 -7.75 -20.76
N VAL A 39 -19.77 -8.70 -21.30
CA VAL A 39 -21.08 -9.09 -20.75
C VAL A 39 -20.93 -9.79 -19.40
N LYS A 40 -20.03 -10.78 -19.28
CA LYS A 40 -19.82 -11.50 -18.02
C LYS A 40 -19.30 -10.57 -16.92
N SER A 41 -18.31 -9.73 -17.24
CA SER A 41 -17.78 -8.78 -16.27
C SER A 41 -18.86 -7.84 -15.72
N PHE A 42 -19.81 -7.42 -16.58
CA PHE A 42 -20.92 -6.60 -16.15
C PHE A 42 -21.97 -7.38 -15.32
N GLN A 43 -22.25 -8.63 -15.71
CA GLN A 43 -23.12 -9.53 -14.96
C GLN A 43 -22.53 -9.84 -13.57
N ASP A 44 -21.24 -10.09 -13.49
CA ASP A 44 -20.52 -10.33 -12.23
C ASP A 44 -20.53 -9.08 -11.33
N PHE A 45 -20.48 -7.89 -11.90
CA PHE A 45 -20.60 -6.64 -11.15
C PHE A 45 -21.99 -6.50 -10.49
N PHE A 46 -23.07 -6.75 -11.24
CA PHE A 46 -24.43 -6.58 -10.72
C PHE A 46 -24.96 -7.81 -9.98
N GLN A 47 -24.50 -9.01 -10.28
CA GLN A 47 -24.95 -10.28 -9.68
C GLN A 47 -26.48 -10.41 -9.55
N MET A 48 -27.23 -9.98 -10.57
CA MET A 48 -28.70 -9.93 -10.51
C MET A 48 -29.36 -11.30 -10.39
N GLU A 49 -28.80 -12.31 -11.03
CA GLU A 49 -29.34 -13.68 -11.05
C GLU A 49 -29.06 -14.45 -9.77
N THR A 50 -28.16 -13.92 -8.91
CA THR A 50 -27.75 -14.57 -7.69
C THR A 50 -28.57 -14.08 -6.51
N LYS A 51 -29.06 -15.05 -5.69
CA LYS A 51 -29.77 -14.70 -4.46
C LYS A 51 -28.84 -13.96 -3.50
N SER A 52 -29.41 -13.08 -2.67
CA SER A 52 -28.71 -12.24 -1.69
C SER A 52 -27.65 -13.02 -0.89
N ASP A 53 -28.03 -14.20 -0.36
CA ASP A 53 -27.16 -15.02 0.50
C ASP A 53 -26.02 -15.71 -0.25
N ALA A 54 -26.10 -15.80 -1.59
CA ALA A 54 -25.13 -16.49 -2.44
C ALA A 54 -24.29 -15.53 -3.29
N ARG A 55 -24.43 -14.21 -3.11
CA ARG A 55 -23.64 -13.20 -3.83
C ARG A 55 -22.17 -13.29 -3.42
N SER A 56 -21.28 -13.25 -4.40
CA SER A 56 -19.84 -13.15 -4.13
C SER A 56 -19.52 -11.78 -3.51
N GLY A 57 -18.46 -11.74 -2.71
CA GLY A 57 -17.96 -10.49 -2.13
C GLY A 57 -17.28 -9.56 -3.15
N GLU A 58 -17.77 -9.52 -4.40
CA GLU A 58 -17.21 -8.74 -5.50
C GLU A 58 -18.26 -7.80 -6.10
N GLY A 59 -17.81 -6.85 -6.91
CA GLY A 59 -18.67 -5.93 -7.65
C GLY A 59 -19.45 -4.97 -6.76
N LEU A 60 -20.71 -4.71 -7.12
CA LEU A 60 -21.57 -3.73 -6.43
C LEU A 60 -21.84 -4.12 -4.97
N TYR A 61 -21.94 -5.41 -4.69
CA TYR A 61 -22.18 -5.90 -3.33
C TYR A 61 -20.99 -5.63 -2.40
N SER A 62 -19.75 -5.84 -2.89
CA SER A 62 -18.53 -5.48 -2.16
C SER A 62 -18.48 -3.98 -1.88
N THR A 63 -18.77 -3.16 -2.89
CA THR A 63 -18.77 -1.70 -2.75
C THR A 63 -19.73 -1.23 -1.65
N PHE A 64 -20.91 -1.83 -1.54
CA PHE A 64 -21.80 -1.52 -0.43
C PHE A 64 -21.23 -1.99 0.91
N LYS A 65 -20.73 -3.21 1.00
CA LYS A 65 -20.16 -3.73 2.26
C LYS A 65 -18.97 -2.94 2.78
N GLU A 66 -18.13 -2.41 1.90
CA GLU A 66 -16.98 -1.58 2.27
C GLU A 66 -17.39 -0.22 2.86
N ASN A 67 -18.54 0.32 2.41
CA ASN A 67 -19.02 1.61 2.86
C ASN A 67 -19.99 1.53 4.05
N PHE A 68 -20.54 0.34 4.34
CA PHE A 68 -21.44 0.10 5.47
C PHE A 68 -20.79 -0.86 6.49
N PRO A 69 -21.14 -0.74 7.78
CA PRO A 69 -22.12 0.14 8.39
C PRO A 69 -21.65 1.59 8.50
N ILE A 70 -22.59 2.53 8.39
CA ILE A 70 -22.34 3.94 8.65
C ILE A 70 -22.82 4.23 10.07
N THR A 71 -21.93 4.77 10.91
CA THR A 71 -22.23 5.14 12.29
C THR A 71 -22.22 6.66 12.44
N ASP A 72 -23.08 7.17 13.30
CA ASP A 72 -23.06 8.57 13.70
C ASP A 72 -21.80 8.92 14.51
N THR A 73 -21.44 10.19 14.53
CA THR A 73 -20.28 10.73 15.29
C THR A 73 -20.32 10.40 16.78
N ARG A 74 -21.52 10.16 17.33
CA ARG A 74 -21.75 9.74 18.72
C ARG A 74 -21.90 8.23 18.90
N ASN A 75 -21.78 7.45 17.82
CA ASN A 75 -22.01 6.00 17.80
C ASN A 75 -23.39 5.56 18.35
N GLN A 76 -24.40 6.45 18.29
CA GLN A 76 -25.75 6.16 18.78
C GLN A 76 -26.61 5.48 17.72
N PHE A 77 -26.48 5.90 16.45
CA PHE A 77 -27.25 5.37 15.34
C PHE A 77 -26.34 4.62 14.36
N VAL A 78 -26.80 3.45 13.93
CA VAL A 78 -26.09 2.62 12.96
C VAL A 78 -27.01 2.34 11.78
N LEU A 79 -26.52 2.68 10.58
CA LEU A 79 -27.16 2.37 9.31
C LEU A 79 -26.46 1.17 8.68
N GLU A 80 -27.15 0.05 8.61
CA GLU A 80 -26.64 -1.22 8.09
C GLU A 80 -27.22 -1.49 6.70
N PHE A 81 -26.39 -1.99 5.78
CA PHE A 81 -26.79 -2.45 4.47
C PHE A 81 -27.21 -3.92 4.53
N LEU A 82 -28.41 -4.24 4.03
CA LEU A 82 -28.91 -5.61 3.97
C LEU A 82 -28.80 -6.20 2.57
N ASP A 83 -29.34 -5.51 1.57
CA ASP A 83 -29.35 -5.98 0.18
C ASP A 83 -29.60 -4.83 -0.80
N TYR A 84 -29.46 -5.08 -2.09
CA TYR A 84 -29.85 -4.15 -3.15
C TYR A 84 -30.74 -4.83 -4.19
N PHE A 85 -31.55 -4.00 -4.85
CA PHE A 85 -32.49 -4.41 -5.88
C PHE A 85 -32.36 -3.49 -7.08
N ILE A 86 -32.53 -4.07 -8.27
CA ILE A 86 -32.52 -3.36 -9.53
C ILE A 86 -33.89 -3.57 -10.17
N ASP A 87 -34.59 -2.49 -10.38
CA ASP A 87 -35.87 -2.53 -11.07
C ASP A 87 -35.64 -2.58 -12.60
N PRO A 88 -36.60 -3.09 -13.38
CA PRO A 88 -36.51 -3.07 -14.83
C PRO A 88 -36.37 -1.65 -15.39
N PRO A 89 -35.68 -1.48 -16.53
CA PRO A 89 -35.51 -0.18 -17.16
C PRO A 89 -36.87 0.44 -17.54
N ARG A 90 -36.93 1.77 -17.39
CA ARG A 90 -38.18 2.52 -17.64
C ARG A 90 -38.48 2.64 -19.13
N TYR A 91 -37.48 2.68 -19.99
CA TYR A 91 -37.59 2.84 -21.44
C TYR A 91 -36.83 1.71 -22.12
N SER A 92 -37.34 1.33 -23.31
CA SER A 92 -36.60 0.35 -24.14
C SER A 92 -35.34 0.96 -24.77
N VAL A 93 -34.50 0.10 -25.29
CA VAL A 93 -33.26 0.51 -25.98
C VAL A 93 -33.60 1.44 -27.17
N GLU A 94 -34.60 1.06 -27.95
CA GLU A 94 -35.05 1.80 -29.13
C GLU A 94 -35.59 3.17 -28.77
N GLU A 95 -36.45 3.25 -27.74
CA GLU A 95 -36.94 4.51 -27.24
C GLU A 95 -35.86 5.45 -26.70
N CYS A 96 -34.82 4.88 -26.07
CA CYS A 96 -33.69 5.67 -25.59
C CYS A 96 -32.89 6.30 -26.74
N ILE A 97 -32.71 5.55 -27.85
CA ILE A 97 -32.02 6.04 -29.03
C ILE A 97 -32.87 7.15 -29.73
N GLU A 98 -34.15 6.91 -29.93
CA GLU A 98 -35.05 7.87 -30.62
C GLU A 98 -35.21 9.18 -29.84
N ARG A 99 -35.34 9.09 -28.51
CA ARG A 99 -35.59 10.26 -27.64
C ARG A 99 -34.33 10.91 -27.08
N GLY A 100 -33.15 10.38 -27.39
CA GLY A 100 -31.89 10.90 -26.86
C GLY A 100 -31.70 10.67 -25.35
N LEU A 101 -32.27 9.57 -24.82
CA LEU A 101 -32.20 9.21 -23.40
C LEU A 101 -31.06 8.25 -23.09
N THR A 102 -30.78 8.08 -21.80
CA THR A 102 -29.82 7.08 -21.31
C THR A 102 -30.56 5.81 -20.91
N TYR A 103 -30.16 4.66 -21.43
CA TYR A 103 -30.65 3.36 -21.02
C TYR A 103 -30.12 3.02 -19.64
N SER A 104 -30.95 3.11 -18.62
CA SER A 104 -30.56 2.97 -17.22
C SER A 104 -31.62 2.23 -16.40
N VAL A 105 -31.18 1.63 -15.32
CA VAL A 105 -31.99 0.89 -14.37
C VAL A 105 -32.01 1.59 -13.00
N PRO A 106 -33.17 1.63 -12.31
CA PRO A 106 -33.25 2.16 -10.96
C PRO A 106 -32.57 1.21 -9.97
N LEU A 107 -31.70 1.76 -9.11
CA LEU A 107 -31.04 1.04 -8.01
C LEU A 107 -31.70 1.41 -6.70
N LYS A 108 -32.12 0.41 -5.95
CA LYS A 108 -32.63 0.52 -4.58
C LYS A 108 -31.77 -0.30 -3.63
N ALA A 109 -31.52 0.21 -2.45
CA ALA A 109 -30.86 -0.51 -1.37
C ALA A 109 -31.85 -0.73 -0.21
N ARG A 110 -31.82 -1.93 0.36
CA ARG A 110 -32.51 -2.24 1.60
C ARG A 110 -31.60 -1.92 2.75
N LEU A 111 -31.94 -0.91 3.50
CA LEU A 111 -31.17 -0.39 4.63
C LEU A 111 -31.92 -0.64 5.93
N LYS A 112 -31.17 -0.88 6.99
CA LYS A 112 -31.67 -1.06 8.35
C LYS A 112 -31.02 0.00 9.23
N LEU A 113 -31.87 0.84 9.85
CA LEU A 113 -31.46 1.83 10.83
C LEU A 113 -31.86 1.35 12.23
N PHE A 114 -30.90 1.29 13.14
CA PHE A 114 -31.16 0.96 14.54
C PHE A 114 -30.35 1.83 15.47
N CYS A 115 -30.83 1.99 16.70
CA CYS A 115 -30.15 2.71 17.77
C CYS A 115 -29.39 1.72 18.65
N THR A 116 -28.17 2.07 19.04
CA THR A 116 -27.31 1.26 19.93
C THR A 116 -27.32 1.81 21.37
N ASP A 117 -27.92 2.99 21.58
CA ASP A 117 -27.95 3.67 22.86
C ASP A 117 -29.06 3.08 23.77
N PRO A 118 -28.73 2.56 24.96
CA PRO A 118 -29.69 2.05 25.92
C PRO A 118 -30.65 3.12 26.46
N GLU A 119 -30.34 4.41 26.33
CA GLU A 119 -31.26 5.49 26.73
C GLU A 119 -32.45 5.69 25.74
N HIS A 120 -32.33 5.10 24.55
CA HIS A 120 -33.31 5.22 23.47
C HIS A 120 -33.88 3.84 23.09
N GLU A 121 -34.19 2.99 24.07
CA GLU A 121 -34.82 1.66 23.86
C GLU A 121 -36.15 1.72 23.10
N ASP A 122 -36.85 2.87 23.12
CA ASP A 122 -38.11 3.07 22.40
C ASP A 122 -37.96 3.25 20.88
N PHE A 123 -36.72 3.33 20.35
CA PHE A 123 -36.48 3.47 18.92
C PHE A 123 -36.68 2.14 18.19
N GLU A 124 -37.78 2.06 17.44
CA GLU A 124 -38.04 0.89 16.60
C GLU A 124 -37.03 0.79 15.44
N THR A 125 -36.48 -0.40 15.22
CA THR A 125 -35.60 -0.67 14.07
C THR A 125 -36.37 -0.46 12.77
N ILE A 126 -35.90 0.46 11.93
CA ILE A 126 -36.49 0.81 10.65
C ILE A 126 -35.78 0.02 9.55
N VAL A 127 -36.53 -0.77 8.78
CA VAL A 127 -36.05 -1.44 7.57
C VAL A 127 -36.83 -0.90 6.38
N GLN A 128 -36.13 -0.27 5.44
CA GLN A 128 -36.76 0.36 4.28
C GLN A 128 -35.95 0.18 3.01
N ASP A 129 -36.62 0.07 1.87
CA ASP A 129 -35.99 0.10 0.54
C ASP A 129 -35.85 1.57 0.11
N VAL A 130 -34.61 2.01 -0.02
CA VAL A 130 -34.26 3.40 -0.37
C VAL A 130 -33.82 3.46 -1.82
N TYR A 131 -34.41 4.35 -2.60
CA TYR A 131 -33.98 4.64 -3.96
C TYR A 131 -32.68 5.45 -3.92
N LEU A 132 -31.58 4.90 -4.49
CA LEU A 132 -30.29 5.56 -4.53
C LEU A 132 -30.07 6.37 -5.81
N GLY A 133 -30.63 5.90 -6.93
CA GLY A 133 -30.45 6.55 -8.23
C GLY A 133 -30.63 5.60 -9.40
N THR A 134 -30.18 6.01 -10.58
CA THR A 134 -30.17 5.18 -11.78
C THR A 134 -28.76 4.92 -12.23
N ILE A 135 -28.50 3.69 -12.66
CA ILE A 135 -27.19 3.28 -13.21
C ILE A 135 -27.38 2.92 -14.68
N PRO A 136 -26.52 3.40 -15.60
CA PRO A 136 -26.53 2.96 -16.99
C PRO A 136 -26.43 1.44 -17.09
N TYR A 137 -27.27 0.85 -17.92
CA TYR A 137 -27.32 -0.61 -18.07
C TYR A 137 -26.82 -1.06 -19.45
N MET A 138 -26.12 -2.18 -19.47
CA MET A 138 -25.54 -2.74 -20.67
C MET A 138 -26.61 -3.43 -21.52
N THR A 139 -26.55 -3.25 -22.82
CA THR A 139 -27.37 -3.98 -23.80
C THR A 139 -26.85 -5.41 -24.00
N GLY A 140 -27.63 -6.26 -24.62
CA GLY A 140 -27.19 -7.61 -24.96
C GLY A 140 -26.00 -7.68 -25.92
N SER A 141 -25.70 -6.60 -26.64
CA SER A 141 -24.51 -6.46 -27.50
C SER A 141 -23.25 -5.95 -26.79
N GLY A 142 -23.31 -5.76 -25.46
CA GLY A 142 -22.16 -5.29 -24.67
C GLY A 142 -21.94 -3.78 -24.75
N THR A 143 -22.94 -3.01 -25.19
CA THR A 143 -22.87 -1.55 -25.35
C THR A 143 -23.73 -0.83 -24.31
N PHE A 144 -23.48 0.47 -24.15
CA PHE A 144 -24.28 1.37 -23.33
C PHE A 144 -24.91 2.42 -24.22
N ILE A 145 -26.14 2.85 -23.89
CA ILE A 145 -26.78 3.96 -24.58
C ILE A 145 -26.79 5.15 -23.62
N ILE A 146 -26.04 6.17 -23.98
CA ILE A 146 -25.88 7.39 -23.19
C ILE A 146 -26.35 8.57 -24.04
N ASN A 147 -27.42 9.26 -23.60
CA ASN A 147 -28.03 10.37 -24.32
C ASN A 147 -28.36 10.00 -25.79
N GLY A 148 -28.88 8.79 -26.01
CA GLY A 148 -29.23 8.27 -27.33
C GLY A 148 -28.07 7.78 -28.18
N ALA A 149 -26.82 7.95 -27.74
CA ALA A 149 -25.64 7.46 -28.46
C ALA A 149 -25.19 6.11 -27.89
N GLU A 150 -25.00 5.15 -28.78
CA GLU A 150 -24.43 3.84 -28.44
C GLU A 150 -22.93 3.96 -28.19
N ARG A 151 -22.47 3.49 -27.02
CA ARG A 151 -21.08 3.61 -26.57
C ARG A 151 -20.60 2.29 -25.98
N VAL A 152 -19.30 2.06 -26.03
CA VAL A 152 -18.64 0.90 -25.43
C VAL A 152 -17.63 1.39 -24.41
N VAL A 153 -17.62 0.79 -23.22
CA VAL A 153 -16.57 0.98 -22.24
C VAL A 153 -15.40 0.07 -22.58
N VAL A 154 -14.28 0.66 -22.98
CA VAL A 154 -13.10 -0.11 -23.40
C VAL A 154 -12.36 -0.62 -22.18
N SER A 155 -11.99 -1.90 -22.19
CA SER A 155 -11.12 -2.47 -21.14
C SER A 155 -9.78 -1.73 -21.08
N GLN A 156 -9.32 -1.42 -19.89
CA GLN A 156 -8.07 -0.68 -19.66
C GLN A 156 -6.94 -1.63 -19.30
N LEU A 157 -5.80 -1.47 -19.95
CA LEU A 157 -4.57 -2.15 -19.60
C LEU A 157 -3.76 -1.23 -18.66
N HIS A 158 -3.70 -1.56 -17.38
CA HIS A 158 -2.98 -0.78 -16.39
C HIS A 158 -1.84 -1.60 -15.75
N ARG A 159 -0.92 -0.93 -15.09
CA ARG A 159 0.13 -1.60 -14.31
C ARG A 159 -0.52 -2.32 -13.13
N SER A 160 -0.13 -3.58 -12.91
CA SER A 160 -0.64 -4.36 -11.77
C SER A 160 -0.23 -3.71 -10.45
N PRO A 161 -1.05 -3.78 -9.41
CA PRO A 161 -0.63 -3.35 -8.08
C PRO A 161 0.51 -4.24 -7.55
N GLY A 162 1.33 -3.65 -6.66
CA GLY A 162 2.49 -4.31 -6.07
C GLY A 162 3.73 -3.43 -6.05
N VAL A 163 4.89 -4.02 -5.82
CA VAL A 163 6.18 -3.34 -5.86
C VAL A 163 6.96 -3.71 -7.12
N PHE A 164 7.57 -2.71 -7.73
CA PHE A 164 8.40 -2.87 -8.93
C PHE A 164 9.74 -2.16 -8.75
N PHE A 165 10.81 -2.86 -9.10
CA PHE A 165 12.17 -2.36 -9.02
C PHE A 165 12.68 -2.04 -10.42
N GLY A 166 13.12 -0.81 -10.61
CA GLY A 166 13.61 -0.32 -11.89
C GLY A 166 15.04 0.21 -11.81
N GLN A 167 15.66 0.35 -12.97
CA GLN A 167 16.94 1.04 -13.11
C GLN A 167 16.83 2.15 -14.16
N SER A 168 17.59 3.20 -13.94
CA SER A 168 17.77 4.30 -14.90
C SER A 168 19.24 4.67 -14.98
N TYR A 169 19.62 5.35 -16.05
CA TYR A 169 20.98 5.85 -16.22
C TYR A 169 20.98 7.37 -16.09
N HIS A 170 21.83 7.86 -15.22
CA HIS A 170 22.10 9.28 -15.15
C HIS A 170 22.92 9.73 -16.38
N ALA A 171 22.93 11.02 -16.70
CA ALA A 171 23.70 11.58 -17.82
C ALA A 171 25.22 11.25 -17.77
N ASN A 172 25.75 11.00 -16.57
CA ASN A 172 27.14 10.60 -16.34
C ASN A 172 27.39 9.09 -16.53
N GLY A 173 26.38 8.31 -16.95
CA GLY A 173 26.46 6.85 -17.09
C GLY A 173 26.31 6.06 -15.79
N THR A 174 26.12 6.71 -14.64
CA THR A 174 25.90 6.04 -13.35
C THR A 174 24.53 5.38 -13.34
N LYS A 175 24.44 4.14 -12.89
CA LYS A 175 23.17 3.43 -12.70
C LYS A 175 22.50 3.92 -11.44
N LEU A 176 21.26 4.33 -11.56
CA LEU A 176 20.38 4.70 -10.47
C LEU A 176 19.24 3.68 -10.38
N TYR A 177 18.91 3.30 -9.17
CA TYR A 177 17.88 2.30 -8.91
C TYR A 177 16.67 2.94 -8.24
N SER A 178 15.50 2.39 -8.54
CA SER A 178 14.25 2.85 -7.95
C SER A 178 13.36 1.67 -7.59
N ALA A 179 12.56 1.85 -6.53
CA ALA A 179 11.49 0.94 -6.17
C ALA A 179 10.18 1.72 -6.16
N ARG A 180 9.17 1.22 -6.85
CA ARG A 180 7.87 1.89 -6.96
C ARG A 180 6.77 1.00 -6.44
N ILE A 181 6.03 1.49 -5.44
CA ILE A 181 4.84 0.83 -4.91
C ILE A 181 3.64 1.40 -5.63
N ILE A 182 2.89 0.53 -6.29
CA ILE A 182 1.65 0.85 -7.00
C ILE A 182 0.51 0.17 -6.26
N PRO A 183 -0.37 0.91 -5.55
CA PRO A 183 -1.56 0.35 -4.94
C PRO A 183 -2.67 0.15 -5.98
N PHE A 184 -3.68 -0.63 -5.65
CA PHE A 184 -4.94 -0.67 -6.40
C PHE A 184 -5.72 0.64 -6.22
N LYS A 185 -5.78 1.15 -4.97
CA LYS A 185 -6.38 2.43 -4.59
C LYS A 185 -5.45 3.13 -3.59
N GLY A 186 -5.11 4.38 -3.81
CA GLY A 186 -4.29 5.17 -2.90
C GLY A 186 -3.10 5.85 -3.55
N SER A 187 -2.24 6.42 -2.71
CA SER A 187 -1.07 7.18 -3.13
C SER A 187 0.11 6.28 -3.52
N TRP A 188 0.82 6.68 -4.55
CA TRP A 188 2.03 5.98 -4.98
C TRP A 188 3.22 6.41 -4.14
N ILE A 189 4.10 5.45 -3.84
CA ILE A 189 5.40 5.73 -3.23
C ILE A 189 6.49 5.24 -4.18
N GLU A 190 7.50 6.07 -4.37
CA GLU A 190 8.68 5.72 -5.14
C GLU A 190 9.94 6.04 -4.33
N PHE A 191 10.78 5.03 -4.15
CA PHE A 191 12.10 5.17 -3.55
C PHE A 191 13.14 5.26 -4.66
N THR A 192 14.03 6.22 -4.61
CA THR A 192 15.08 6.40 -5.63
C THR A 192 16.42 6.69 -4.97
N THR A 193 17.49 6.23 -5.61
CA THR A 193 18.86 6.60 -5.22
C THR A 193 19.36 7.76 -6.07
N ASP A 194 20.13 8.64 -5.46
CA ASP A 194 20.80 9.75 -6.14
C ASP A 194 22.29 9.41 -6.41
N ILE A 195 22.95 10.22 -7.22
CA ILE A 195 24.38 10.08 -7.57
C ILE A 195 25.27 10.06 -6.32
N ASN A 196 24.88 10.77 -5.28
CA ASN A 196 25.59 10.87 -4.01
C ASN A 196 25.29 9.69 -3.06
N ASN A 197 24.69 8.61 -3.56
CA ASN A 197 24.23 7.49 -2.73
C ASN A 197 23.31 7.92 -1.57
N VAL A 198 22.40 8.86 -1.84
CA VAL A 198 21.36 9.26 -0.92
C VAL A 198 20.05 8.68 -1.42
N MET A 199 19.28 8.10 -0.52
CA MET A 199 17.97 7.52 -0.85
C MET A 199 16.84 8.47 -0.51
N TYR A 200 15.99 8.72 -1.48
CA TYR A 200 14.82 9.60 -1.36
C TYR A 200 13.53 8.85 -1.59
N ALA A 201 12.51 9.27 -0.87
CA ALA A 201 11.13 8.85 -1.11
C ALA A 201 10.33 9.97 -1.80
N TYR A 202 9.48 9.60 -2.75
CA TYR A 202 8.53 10.48 -3.41
C TYR A 202 7.12 9.94 -3.15
N ILE A 203 6.27 10.80 -2.65
CA ILE A 203 4.85 10.51 -2.45
C ILE A 203 4.08 11.22 -3.55
N ASP A 204 3.31 10.48 -4.36
CA ASP A 204 2.53 11.01 -5.50
C ASP A 204 3.34 11.92 -6.44
N ARG A 205 4.62 11.59 -6.67
CA ARG A 205 5.56 12.38 -7.50
C ARG A 205 5.75 13.84 -7.04
N LYS A 206 5.44 14.13 -5.78
CA LYS A 206 5.71 15.44 -5.16
C LYS A 206 7.18 15.59 -4.78
N LYS A 207 7.50 16.61 -4.02
CA LYS A 207 8.88 16.89 -3.60
C LYS A 207 9.53 15.69 -2.93
N LYS A 208 10.82 15.49 -3.20
CA LYS A 208 11.62 14.42 -2.61
C LYS A 208 11.88 14.68 -1.12
N LEU A 209 11.83 13.62 -0.34
CA LEU A 209 12.19 13.61 1.06
C LEU A 209 13.19 12.46 1.34
N PRO A 210 14.14 12.62 2.26
CA PRO A 210 15.03 11.52 2.65
C PRO A 210 14.20 10.33 3.15
N VAL A 211 14.63 9.10 2.83
CA VAL A 211 13.89 7.91 3.28
C VAL A 211 13.89 7.76 4.80
N THR A 212 14.94 8.27 5.47
CA THR A 212 15.06 8.29 6.93
C THR A 212 13.99 9.17 7.59
N THR A 213 13.62 10.29 6.98
CA THR A 213 12.49 11.10 7.43
C THR A 213 11.18 10.29 7.40
N LEU A 214 10.97 9.47 6.36
CA LEU A 214 9.81 8.59 6.31
C LEU A 214 9.88 7.52 7.41
N PHE A 215 11.04 6.92 7.67
CA PHE A 215 11.21 5.95 8.76
C PHE A 215 10.89 6.55 10.12
N ARG A 216 11.35 7.79 10.40
CA ARG A 216 11.00 8.48 11.65
C ARG A 216 9.50 8.70 11.78
N ALA A 217 8.87 9.16 10.71
CA ALA A 217 7.43 9.43 10.70
C ALA A 217 6.56 8.17 10.89
N ILE A 218 7.05 6.98 10.56
CA ILE A 218 6.34 5.73 10.79
C ILE A 218 6.71 5.05 12.13
N GLY A 219 7.49 5.74 12.98
CA GLY A 219 7.76 5.34 14.37
C GLY A 219 9.15 4.75 14.64
N PHE A 220 10.16 4.96 13.75
CA PHE A 220 11.57 4.70 14.02
C PHE A 220 12.28 6.02 14.34
N GLU A 221 12.03 6.53 15.52
CA GLU A 221 12.36 7.90 15.91
C GLU A 221 13.86 8.20 15.87
N ARG A 222 14.67 7.29 16.43
CA ARG A 222 16.09 7.53 16.68
C ARG A 222 16.97 6.98 15.57
N ASP A 223 18.12 7.60 15.34
CA ASP A 223 19.15 7.08 14.43
C ASP A 223 19.52 5.62 14.75
N LYS A 224 19.52 5.28 16.06
CA LYS A 224 19.73 3.93 16.54
C LYS A 224 18.76 2.92 15.92
N ASP A 225 17.46 3.22 15.93
CA ASP A 225 16.42 2.32 15.45
C ASP A 225 16.58 2.07 13.94
N ILE A 226 16.91 3.13 13.19
CA ILE A 226 17.15 3.03 11.74
C ILE A 226 18.41 2.19 11.45
N LEU A 227 19.50 2.40 12.18
CA LEU A 227 20.75 1.64 11.99
C LEU A 227 20.61 0.17 12.39
N GLU A 228 19.81 -0.13 13.41
CA GLU A 228 19.49 -1.51 13.84
C GLU A 228 18.68 -2.26 12.78
N ILE A 229 17.70 -1.61 12.13
CA ILE A 229 16.91 -2.21 11.05
C ILE A 229 17.81 -2.75 9.93
N PHE A 230 18.88 -2.03 9.59
CA PHE A 230 19.80 -2.40 8.52
C PHE A 230 21.02 -3.17 9.01
N ASP A 231 21.10 -3.49 10.31
CA ASP A 231 22.23 -4.20 10.95
C ASP A 231 23.60 -3.50 10.69
N LEU A 232 23.60 -2.17 10.70
CA LEU A 232 24.78 -1.35 10.39
C LEU A 232 25.56 -0.88 11.63
N ALA A 233 25.00 -1.05 12.81
CA ALA A 233 25.60 -0.63 14.06
C ALA A 233 25.77 -1.78 15.04
N GLU A 234 26.79 -1.66 15.88
CA GLU A 234 27.08 -2.56 17.00
C GLU A 234 26.86 -1.81 18.31
N GLU A 235 26.02 -2.35 19.18
CA GLU A 235 25.79 -1.77 20.49
C GLU A 235 26.86 -2.22 21.49
N VAL A 236 27.57 -1.25 22.06
CA VAL A 236 28.67 -1.47 23.00
C VAL A 236 28.29 -0.87 24.35
N LYS A 237 28.40 -1.67 25.42
CA LYS A 237 28.19 -1.19 26.79
C LYS A 237 29.30 -0.23 27.23
N VAL A 238 28.90 0.88 27.85
CA VAL A 238 29.84 1.89 28.35
C VAL A 238 30.64 1.33 29.53
N SER A 239 31.93 1.16 29.36
CA SER A 239 32.90 0.85 30.42
C SER A 239 34.28 1.34 30.01
N LYS A 240 35.05 1.88 30.99
CA LYS A 240 36.41 2.41 30.70
C LYS A 240 37.35 1.38 30.04
N THR A 241 37.25 0.13 30.41
CA THR A 241 38.08 -0.95 29.84
C THR A 241 37.52 -1.49 28.53
N GLY A 242 36.21 -1.53 28.37
CA GLY A 242 35.52 -1.98 27.17
C GLY A 242 35.75 -1.06 25.98
N LEU A 243 35.55 0.24 26.20
CA LEU A 243 35.63 1.27 25.15
C LEU A 243 37.05 1.43 24.59
N LYS A 244 38.07 1.12 25.37
CA LYS A 244 39.47 1.15 24.89
C LYS A 244 39.78 0.19 23.72
N LYS A 245 38.97 -0.87 23.56
CA LYS A 245 39.11 -1.82 22.45
C LYS A 245 38.58 -1.24 21.13
N TYR A 246 37.75 -0.23 21.18
CA TYR A 246 37.05 0.38 20.04
C TYR A 246 37.62 1.76 19.68
N LEU A 247 38.79 2.12 20.18
CA LEU A 247 39.49 3.38 19.83
C LEU A 247 39.75 3.43 18.34
N GLY A 248 39.43 4.58 17.71
CA GLY A 248 39.55 4.80 16.28
C GLY A 248 38.33 4.43 15.46
N ARG A 249 37.30 3.80 16.05
CA ARG A 249 36.00 3.56 15.38
C ARG A 249 35.12 4.80 15.46
N ARG A 250 34.20 4.91 14.51
CA ARG A 250 33.25 6.01 14.44
C ARG A 250 31.98 5.71 15.19
N LEU A 251 31.44 6.72 15.85
CA LEU A 251 30.11 6.67 16.47
C LEU A 251 29.03 6.60 15.39
N ALA A 252 28.13 5.64 15.51
CA ALA A 252 27.02 5.46 14.60
C ALA A 252 25.84 6.39 14.91
N ALA A 253 25.68 6.75 16.20
CA ALA A 253 24.63 7.66 16.65
C ALA A 253 25.21 8.65 17.66
N ARG A 254 24.48 9.75 17.90
CA ARG A 254 24.83 10.73 18.94
C ARG A 254 24.85 10.08 20.31
N VAL A 255 25.83 10.44 21.11
CA VAL A 255 25.87 10.08 22.52
C VAL A 255 25.16 11.17 23.29
N LEU A 256 24.06 10.80 23.94
CA LEU A 256 23.22 11.71 24.70
C LEU A 256 23.40 11.48 26.21
N ASN A 257 23.53 12.56 26.95
CA ASN A 257 23.33 12.54 28.39
C ASN A 257 21.87 12.81 28.67
N THR A 258 21.15 11.80 29.12
CA THR A 258 19.71 11.87 29.38
C THR A 258 19.46 11.94 30.87
N TRP A 259 18.71 12.94 31.32
CA TRP A 259 18.22 13.04 32.70
C TRP A 259 16.75 13.46 32.70
N HIS A 260 16.10 13.16 33.81
CA HIS A 260 14.71 13.53 34.02
C HIS A 260 14.68 14.75 34.95
N GLU A 261 13.94 15.75 34.55
CA GLU A 261 13.70 16.95 35.33
C GLU A 261 12.20 16.99 35.69
N ASP A 262 11.93 16.93 36.99
CA ASP A 262 10.55 16.92 37.49
C ASP A 262 10.06 18.34 37.62
N PHE A 263 9.03 18.71 36.88
CA PHE A 263 8.31 19.96 36.99
C PHE A 263 6.98 19.72 37.71
N VAL A 264 6.69 20.56 38.71
CA VAL A 264 5.36 20.59 39.32
C VAL A 264 4.54 21.62 38.56
N ASP A 265 3.48 21.17 37.91
CA ASP A 265 2.51 22.08 37.31
C ASP A 265 1.81 22.88 38.41
N GLU A 266 1.97 24.20 38.34
CA GLU A 266 1.44 25.12 39.38
C GLU A 266 -0.10 25.14 39.39
N ASP A 267 -0.76 24.80 38.30
CA ASP A 267 -2.21 24.84 38.14
C ASP A 267 -2.88 23.51 38.55
N THR A 268 -2.27 22.38 38.28
CA THR A 268 -2.85 21.04 38.54
C THR A 268 -2.22 20.33 39.74
N GLY A 269 -1.01 20.73 40.15
CA GLY A 269 -0.24 20.06 41.19
C GLY A 269 0.32 18.70 40.82
N GLU A 270 0.22 18.33 39.55
CA GLU A 270 0.81 17.07 39.02
C GLU A 270 2.31 17.24 38.73
N VAL A 271 3.08 16.21 39.08
CA VAL A 271 4.51 16.16 38.79
C VAL A 271 4.67 15.62 37.38
N VAL A 272 5.06 16.48 36.45
CA VAL A 272 5.39 16.09 35.06
C VAL A 272 6.90 15.92 34.97
N SER A 273 7.35 14.69 34.70
CA SER A 273 8.76 14.37 34.48
C SER A 273 9.11 14.57 33.02
N ILE A 274 9.94 15.54 32.72
CA ILE A 274 10.39 15.85 31.35
C ILE A 274 11.77 15.26 31.14
N GLU A 275 11.94 14.45 30.09
CA GLU A 275 13.23 13.91 29.66
C GLU A 275 14.03 15.03 28.96
N ARG A 276 15.21 15.33 29.50
CA ARG A 276 16.17 16.27 28.91
C ARG A 276 17.34 15.51 28.31
N ASN A 277 17.73 15.89 27.11
CA ASN A 277 18.81 15.28 26.34
C ASN A 277 19.88 16.31 25.99
N GLU A 278 21.10 16.12 26.45
CA GLU A 278 22.26 16.90 26.07
C GLU A 278 23.16 16.07 25.16
N ILE A 279 23.57 16.64 24.01
CA ILE A 279 24.46 15.97 23.09
C ILE A 279 25.88 16.11 23.61
N ILE A 280 26.53 14.98 23.96
CA ILE A 280 27.92 14.94 24.41
C ILE A 280 28.85 14.82 23.23
N LEU A 281 28.56 13.88 22.33
CA LEU A 281 29.31 13.63 21.12
C LEU A 281 28.34 13.49 19.95
N ASP A 282 28.69 14.10 18.84
CA ASP A 282 27.90 14.00 17.63
C ASP A 282 28.18 12.68 16.89
N ARG A 283 27.26 12.30 16.00
CA ARG A 283 27.44 11.15 15.11
C ARG A 283 28.70 11.35 14.26
N ASP A 284 29.27 10.26 13.79
CA ASP A 284 30.51 10.21 12.97
C ASP A 284 31.80 10.69 13.67
N THR A 285 31.73 11.03 14.94
CA THR A 285 32.90 11.36 15.72
C THR A 285 33.77 10.11 15.92
N ILE A 286 35.06 10.22 15.63
CA ILE A 286 36.02 9.14 15.88
C ILE A 286 36.23 9.04 17.39
N LEU A 287 36.13 7.83 17.94
CA LEU A 287 36.32 7.58 19.34
C LEU A 287 37.79 7.73 19.75
N GLU A 288 38.11 8.79 20.45
CA GLU A 288 39.45 9.08 21.00
C GLU A 288 39.47 8.84 22.52
N LYS A 289 40.66 8.87 23.10
CA LYS A 289 40.84 8.62 24.53
C LYS A 289 40.12 9.64 25.41
N GLU A 290 40.07 10.91 24.97
CA GLU A 290 39.42 11.99 25.70
C GLU A 290 37.90 11.81 25.71
N HIS A 291 37.33 11.30 24.64
CA HIS A 291 35.90 11.03 24.52
C HIS A 291 35.42 9.91 25.44
N ILE A 292 36.31 8.93 25.78
CA ILE A 292 35.96 7.84 26.69
C ILE A 292 35.60 8.37 28.10
N ASP A 293 36.37 9.32 28.60
CA ASP A 293 36.15 9.88 29.93
C ASP A 293 34.80 10.68 29.92
N GLN A 294 34.53 11.46 28.89
CA GLN A 294 33.26 12.16 28.73
C GLN A 294 32.04 11.21 28.65
N ILE A 295 32.17 10.11 27.88
CA ILE A 295 31.10 9.11 27.77
C ILE A 295 30.87 8.37 29.09
N VAL A 296 31.91 8.07 29.83
CA VAL A 296 31.80 7.37 31.12
C VAL A 296 31.24 8.26 32.22
N GLU A 297 31.47 9.57 32.16
CA GLU A 297 30.89 10.56 33.08
C GLU A 297 29.40 10.84 32.77
N SER A 298 28.94 10.52 31.56
CA SER A 298 27.55 10.66 31.19
C SER A 298 26.70 9.51 31.70
N ASN A 299 25.37 9.71 31.73
CA ASN A 299 24.40 8.67 32.07
C ASN A 299 24.17 7.64 30.93
N ALA A 300 24.91 7.72 29.85
CA ALA A 300 24.77 6.80 28.72
C ALA A 300 25.18 5.37 29.12
N LYS A 301 24.28 4.42 29.01
CA LYS A 301 24.52 3.01 29.33
C LYS A 301 25.19 2.25 28.19
N THR A 302 24.90 2.64 26.98
CA THR A 302 25.37 2.02 25.72
C THR A 302 25.70 3.07 24.69
N ILE A 303 26.64 2.78 23.82
CA ILE A 303 26.95 3.56 22.63
C ILE A 303 26.84 2.69 21.40
N LEU A 304 26.54 3.31 20.27
CA LEU A 304 26.49 2.64 18.97
C LEU A 304 27.72 2.99 18.16
N LEU A 305 28.40 1.96 17.70
CA LEU A 305 29.55 2.08 16.80
C LEU A 305 29.20 1.51 15.43
N HIS A 306 29.70 2.14 14.37
CA HIS A 306 29.56 1.56 13.04
C HIS A 306 30.29 0.20 12.98
N LYS A 307 29.69 -0.78 12.30
CA LYS A 307 30.38 -2.06 12.02
C LYS A 307 31.63 -1.80 11.19
N GLU A 308 32.64 -2.68 11.31
CA GLU A 308 33.98 -2.48 10.70
C GLU A 308 33.95 -2.40 9.16
N ASP A 309 32.88 -2.79 8.50
CA ASP A 309 32.79 -2.78 7.05
C ASP A 309 32.25 -1.44 6.52
N GLU A 310 32.99 -0.35 6.80
CA GLU A 310 32.69 1.02 6.34
C GLU A 310 32.68 1.15 4.81
N ARG A 311 33.11 0.13 4.07
CA ARG A 311 33.15 0.12 2.60
C ARG A 311 31.92 -0.50 1.97
N SER A 312 31.00 -1.02 2.78
CA SER A 312 29.75 -1.57 2.25
C SER A 312 28.91 -0.47 1.62
N VAL A 313 28.30 -0.75 0.48
CA VAL A 313 27.39 0.19 -0.19
C VAL A 313 26.20 0.52 0.71
N ASP A 314 25.74 -0.46 1.48
CA ASP A 314 24.63 -0.37 2.43
C ASP A 314 24.88 0.72 3.46
N TYR A 315 26.05 0.70 4.09
CA TYR A 315 26.51 1.70 5.04
C TYR A 315 26.48 3.10 4.42
N ASN A 316 27.11 3.26 3.26
CA ASN A 316 27.23 4.56 2.62
C ASN A 316 25.86 5.16 2.27
N ILE A 317 24.90 4.36 1.81
CA ILE A 317 23.58 4.86 1.43
C ILE A 317 22.80 5.36 2.64
N ILE A 318 22.68 4.54 3.68
CA ILE A 318 21.93 4.91 4.88
C ILE A 318 22.62 6.06 5.61
N HIS A 319 23.94 6.02 5.74
CA HIS A 319 24.73 7.08 6.34
C HIS A 319 24.56 8.43 5.62
N ASN A 320 24.75 8.45 4.30
CA ASN A 320 24.58 9.66 3.51
C ASN A 320 23.15 10.18 3.58
N THR A 321 22.17 9.29 3.67
CA THR A 321 20.76 9.67 3.81
C THR A 321 20.49 10.29 5.17
N LEU A 322 21.03 9.72 6.26
CA LEU A 322 20.95 10.30 7.61
C LEU A 322 21.59 11.68 7.70
N GLN A 323 22.74 11.89 7.02
CA GLN A 323 23.39 13.20 6.97
C GLN A 323 22.55 14.28 6.25
N LYS A 324 21.74 13.87 5.27
CA LYS A 324 20.85 14.77 4.51
C LYS A 324 19.48 14.94 5.16
N ASP A 325 19.17 14.18 6.18
CA ASP A 325 17.90 14.27 6.90
C ASP A 325 17.87 15.54 7.77
N PRO A 326 16.94 16.45 7.54
CA PRO A 326 16.79 17.66 8.35
C PRO A 326 16.11 17.43 9.68
N THR A 327 15.61 16.22 9.94
CA THR A 327 14.77 15.89 11.10
C THR A 327 15.53 15.03 12.11
N ASN A 328 15.24 15.21 13.41
CA ASN A 328 15.90 14.47 14.49
C ASN A 328 14.90 13.70 15.38
N SER A 329 13.60 13.95 15.22
CA SER A 329 12.53 13.32 16.00
C SER A 329 11.37 12.91 15.10
N GLU A 330 10.50 12.04 15.61
CA GLU A 330 9.26 11.64 14.93
C GLU A 330 8.38 12.86 14.64
N LYS A 331 8.22 13.74 15.61
CA LYS A 331 7.42 14.97 15.48
C LYS A 331 7.90 15.85 14.33
N GLU A 332 9.20 16.16 14.29
CA GLU A 332 9.78 16.98 13.22
C GLU A 332 9.62 16.30 11.85
N ALA A 333 9.74 14.97 11.79
CA ALA A 333 9.57 14.22 10.55
C ALA A 333 8.13 14.28 10.03
N VAL A 334 7.15 14.10 10.90
CA VAL A 334 5.72 14.18 10.59
C VAL A 334 5.35 15.58 10.11
N GLU A 335 5.79 16.62 10.82
CA GLU A 335 5.59 18.03 10.41
C GLU A 335 6.27 18.32 9.06
N HIS A 336 7.48 17.82 8.85
CA HIS A 336 8.21 18.01 7.59
C HIS A 336 7.45 17.38 6.40
N ILE A 337 6.94 16.16 6.56
CA ILE A 337 6.13 15.48 5.55
C ILE A 337 4.84 16.26 5.28
N TYR A 338 4.17 16.74 6.33
CA TYR A 338 2.96 17.55 6.20
C TYR A 338 3.20 18.80 5.35
N ARG A 339 4.28 19.57 5.67
CA ARG A 339 4.66 20.76 4.89
C ARG A 339 4.93 20.43 3.42
N GLN A 340 5.57 19.31 3.16
CA GLN A 340 5.84 18.86 1.77
C GLN A 340 4.56 18.49 1.01
N LEU A 341 3.58 17.87 1.68
CA LEU A 341 2.35 17.43 1.04
C LEU A 341 1.31 18.55 0.87
N ARG A 342 1.18 19.42 1.86
CA ARG A 342 0.13 20.46 1.93
C ARG A 342 0.62 21.86 1.61
N ASN A 343 1.93 22.11 1.59
CA ASN A 343 2.55 23.44 1.49
C ASN A 343 2.06 24.42 2.58
N ALA A 344 1.72 23.89 3.76
CA ALA A 344 1.22 24.64 4.92
C ALA A 344 1.80 24.06 6.20
N GLU A 345 1.84 24.82 7.27
CA GLU A 345 2.18 24.34 8.60
C GLU A 345 1.04 23.50 9.17
N PRO A 346 1.31 22.39 9.88
CA PRO A 346 0.26 21.63 10.55
C PRO A 346 -0.33 22.42 11.71
N PRO A 347 -1.65 22.34 11.94
CA PRO A 347 -2.29 23.00 13.08
C PRO A 347 -1.87 22.33 14.40
N ASP A 348 -1.68 21.04 14.41
CA ASP A 348 -1.25 20.20 15.52
C ASP A 348 -0.52 18.94 15.02
N GLU A 349 0.16 18.25 15.93
CA GLU A 349 0.91 17.02 15.64
C GLU A 349 -0.03 15.87 15.27
N GLU A 350 -1.18 15.77 15.91
CA GLU A 350 -2.16 14.70 15.70
C GLU A 350 -2.73 14.76 14.29
N THR A 351 -3.10 15.96 13.82
CA THR A 351 -3.54 16.17 12.41
C THR A 351 -2.46 15.82 11.40
N ALA A 352 -1.20 16.08 11.71
CA ALA A 352 -0.10 15.76 10.81
C ALA A 352 0.14 14.24 10.73
N ARG A 353 0.08 13.53 11.86
CA ARG A 353 0.17 12.07 11.94
C ARG A 353 -0.98 11.39 11.23
N ASP A 354 -2.19 11.87 11.45
CA ASP A 354 -3.42 11.41 10.81
C ASP A 354 -3.35 11.41 9.27
N ILE A 355 -2.63 12.37 8.68
CA ILE A 355 -2.46 12.40 7.23
C ILE A 355 -1.60 11.24 6.74
N ILE A 356 -0.51 10.91 7.46
CA ILE A 356 0.37 9.80 7.09
C ILE A 356 -0.37 8.47 7.25
N ASP A 357 -1.10 8.31 8.35
CA ASP A 357 -1.89 7.12 8.59
C ASP A 357 -2.98 6.93 7.53
N LYS A 358 -3.68 8.00 7.17
CA LYS A 358 -4.68 7.97 6.10
C LYS A 358 -4.08 7.72 4.70
N LEU A 359 -2.82 8.08 4.46
CA LEU A 359 -2.19 7.89 3.15
C LEU A 359 -1.78 6.44 2.91
N PHE A 360 -1.33 5.69 3.94
CA PHE A 360 -0.67 4.41 3.76
C PHE A 360 -1.23 3.27 4.61
N PHE A 361 -1.82 3.57 5.78
CA PHE A 361 -2.19 2.58 6.78
C PHE A 361 -3.71 2.47 7.00
N SER A 362 -4.51 3.32 6.36
CA SER A 362 -5.97 3.30 6.48
C SER A 362 -6.62 2.51 5.35
N ASP A 363 -7.39 1.48 5.69
CA ASP A 363 -8.14 0.63 4.73
C ASP A 363 -9.11 1.44 3.85
N GLN A 364 -9.64 2.56 4.35
CA GLN A 364 -10.57 3.39 3.60
C GLN A 364 -9.90 4.11 2.41
N ARG A 365 -8.62 4.47 2.53
CA ARG A 365 -7.91 5.30 1.55
C ARG A 365 -6.80 4.60 0.80
N TYR A 366 -6.26 3.53 1.35
CA TYR A 366 -5.18 2.77 0.75
C TYR A 366 -5.52 1.30 0.66
N ASN A 367 -5.41 0.74 -0.52
CA ASN A 367 -5.66 -0.67 -0.74
C ASN A 367 -4.70 -1.21 -1.82
N LEU A 368 -3.95 -2.24 -1.49
CA LEU A 368 -3.09 -2.96 -2.43
C LEU A 368 -3.90 -3.94 -3.30
N GLY A 369 -5.07 -4.35 -2.84
CA GLY A 369 -5.82 -5.47 -3.38
C GLY A 369 -5.11 -6.81 -3.16
N ASP A 370 -5.82 -7.90 -3.40
CA ASP A 370 -5.29 -9.28 -3.24
C ASP A 370 -4.07 -9.52 -4.13
N VAL A 371 -4.15 -9.07 -5.38
CA VAL A 371 -3.06 -9.22 -6.35
C VAL A 371 -1.80 -8.46 -5.90
N GLY A 372 -1.97 -7.24 -5.39
CA GLY A 372 -0.87 -6.42 -4.90
C GLY A 372 -0.20 -7.04 -3.68
N ARG A 373 -0.99 -7.47 -2.68
CA ARG A 373 -0.47 -8.13 -1.46
C ARG A 373 0.25 -9.44 -1.80
N TYR A 374 -0.36 -10.29 -2.62
CA TYR A 374 0.27 -11.53 -3.07
C TYR A 374 1.61 -11.30 -3.76
N ARG A 375 1.67 -10.34 -4.69
CA ARG A 375 2.90 -10.02 -5.44
C ARG A 375 3.99 -9.46 -4.54
N MET A 376 3.64 -8.59 -3.59
CA MET A 376 4.58 -8.06 -2.62
C MET A 376 5.15 -9.15 -1.73
N ASN A 377 4.31 -9.98 -1.13
CA ASN A 377 4.74 -11.10 -0.30
C ASN A 377 5.68 -12.04 -1.06
N LYS A 378 5.30 -12.41 -2.28
CA LYS A 378 6.12 -13.30 -3.13
C LYS A 378 7.46 -12.68 -3.52
N LYS A 379 7.49 -11.39 -3.89
CA LYS A 379 8.71 -10.70 -4.33
C LYS A 379 9.69 -10.44 -3.19
N LEU A 380 9.15 -10.06 -2.04
CA LEU A 380 9.94 -9.65 -0.87
C LEU A 380 10.19 -10.79 0.12
N GLY A 381 9.57 -11.95 -0.09
CA GLY A 381 9.66 -13.09 0.84
C GLY A 381 8.96 -12.83 2.18
N LEU A 382 7.88 -12.03 2.17
CA LEU A 382 7.08 -11.70 3.35
C LEU A 382 5.93 -12.70 3.53
N ASP A 383 5.54 -12.93 4.78
CA ASP A 383 4.40 -13.79 5.16
C ASP A 383 3.31 -12.96 5.85
N ILE A 384 2.90 -11.87 5.21
CA ILE A 384 1.83 -11.00 5.72
C ILE A 384 0.48 -11.57 5.27
N PRO A 385 -0.54 -11.64 6.16
CA PRO A 385 -1.87 -12.14 5.83
C PRO A 385 -2.47 -11.41 4.62
N MET A 386 -3.14 -12.15 3.73
CA MET A 386 -3.77 -11.61 2.51
C MET A 386 -4.88 -10.60 2.82
N GLU A 387 -5.53 -10.74 3.97
CA GLU A 387 -6.57 -9.81 4.45
C GLU A 387 -6.01 -8.41 4.73
N LYS A 388 -4.71 -8.31 5.02
CA LYS A 388 -4.05 -7.04 5.31
C LYS A 388 -3.61 -6.34 4.03
N GLN A 389 -4.54 -5.62 3.42
CA GLN A 389 -4.36 -4.96 2.13
C GLN A 389 -3.74 -3.56 2.20
N VAL A 390 -3.49 -3.03 3.38
CA VAL A 390 -2.75 -1.76 3.59
C VAL A 390 -1.25 -2.00 3.65
N LEU A 391 -0.45 -0.95 3.46
CA LEU A 391 0.99 -1.04 3.70
C LEU A 391 1.29 -1.31 5.17
N THR A 392 2.38 -2.02 5.41
CA THR A 392 2.92 -2.24 6.75
C THR A 392 4.31 -1.60 6.86
N LYS A 393 4.75 -1.34 8.09
CA LYS A 393 6.12 -0.87 8.35
C LYS A 393 7.15 -1.86 7.80
N GLU A 394 6.85 -3.15 7.93
CA GLU A 394 7.70 -4.25 7.44
C GLU A 394 7.83 -4.25 5.91
N ASP A 395 6.74 -3.96 5.18
CA ASP A 395 6.79 -3.80 3.72
C ASP A 395 7.81 -2.73 3.33
N ILE A 396 7.71 -1.53 3.94
CA ILE A 396 8.56 -0.39 3.60
C ILE A 396 10.03 -0.69 3.89
N ILE A 397 10.32 -1.29 5.05
CA ILE A 397 11.68 -1.68 5.43
C ILE A 397 12.25 -2.69 4.43
N THR A 398 11.47 -3.73 4.10
CA THR A 398 11.94 -4.81 3.24
C THR A 398 12.14 -4.33 1.80
N ILE A 399 11.30 -3.41 1.32
CA ILE A 399 11.47 -2.77 0.01
C ILE A 399 12.80 -2.00 -0.05
N VAL A 400 13.11 -1.23 0.99
CA VAL A 400 14.37 -0.48 1.05
C VAL A 400 15.55 -1.42 1.15
N LYS A 401 15.48 -2.49 1.94
CA LYS A 401 16.52 -3.54 1.98
C LYS A 401 16.75 -4.18 0.61
N TYR A 402 15.67 -4.57 -0.06
CA TYR A 402 15.76 -5.15 -1.41
C TYR A 402 16.36 -4.16 -2.42
N LEU A 403 16.03 -2.86 -2.31
CA LEU A 403 16.62 -1.82 -3.16
C LEU A 403 18.14 -1.70 -2.94
N ILE A 404 18.61 -1.81 -1.70
CA ILE A 404 20.03 -1.83 -1.36
C ILE A 404 20.72 -3.10 -1.92
N GLU A 405 20.09 -4.26 -1.78
CA GLU A 405 20.58 -5.52 -2.38
C GLU A 405 20.68 -5.44 -3.90
N LEU A 406 19.74 -4.75 -4.54
CA LEU A 406 19.75 -4.51 -5.98
C LEU A 406 20.94 -3.64 -6.41
N ILE A 407 21.29 -2.62 -5.63
CA ILE A 407 22.46 -1.77 -5.85
C ILE A 407 23.74 -2.61 -5.75
N ASN A 408 23.77 -3.57 -4.83
CA ASN A 408 24.87 -4.53 -4.66
C ASN A 408 24.89 -5.65 -5.71
N SER A 409 24.03 -5.58 -6.73
CA SER A 409 23.88 -6.60 -7.78
C SER A 409 23.53 -8.01 -7.25
N LYS A 410 22.83 -8.08 -6.11
CA LYS A 410 22.35 -9.34 -5.51
C LYS A 410 20.89 -9.66 -5.89
N ALA A 411 20.21 -8.71 -6.54
CA ALA A 411 18.82 -8.83 -6.94
C ALA A 411 18.62 -8.42 -8.41
N GLU A 412 17.43 -8.68 -8.96
CA GLU A 412 17.08 -8.40 -10.36
C GLU A 412 16.04 -7.28 -10.44
N VAL A 413 16.19 -6.44 -11.50
CA VAL A 413 15.22 -5.40 -11.84
C VAL A 413 14.01 -5.99 -12.57
N ASP A 414 12.87 -5.32 -12.42
CA ASP A 414 11.63 -5.70 -13.10
C ASP A 414 11.44 -4.88 -14.37
N ASP A 415 10.85 -5.49 -15.39
CA ASP A 415 10.30 -4.75 -16.53
C ASP A 415 8.84 -4.42 -16.26
N ILE A 416 8.59 -3.15 -15.85
CA ILE A 416 7.25 -2.67 -15.47
C ILE A 416 6.27 -2.73 -16.66
N ASP A 417 6.75 -2.53 -17.87
CA ASP A 417 5.91 -2.45 -19.08
C ASP A 417 5.67 -3.81 -19.74
N HIS A 418 6.34 -4.86 -19.27
CA HIS A 418 6.08 -6.22 -19.71
C HIS A 418 4.63 -6.65 -19.42
N LEU A 419 3.98 -7.37 -20.33
CA LEU A 419 2.57 -7.76 -20.19
C LEU A 419 2.28 -8.61 -18.95
N SER A 420 3.25 -9.37 -18.44
CA SER A 420 3.11 -10.11 -17.17
C SER A 420 2.95 -9.20 -15.94
N ASN A 421 3.38 -7.94 -16.05
CA ASN A 421 3.32 -6.92 -15.01
C ASN A 421 2.18 -5.91 -15.23
N ARG A 422 1.36 -6.16 -16.25
CA ARG A 422 0.19 -5.35 -16.56
C ARG A 422 -1.07 -6.21 -16.48
N ARG A 423 -2.17 -5.58 -16.10
CA ARG A 423 -3.47 -6.22 -15.91
C ARG A 423 -4.54 -5.51 -16.73
N VAL A 424 -5.49 -6.29 -17.22
CA VAL A 424 -6.67 -5.74 -17.91
C VAL A 424 -7.75 -5.49 -16.88
N ARG A 425 -8.24 -4.25 -16.77
CA ARG A 425 -9.45 -3.88 -16.05
C ARG A 425 -10.63 -3.97 -16.98
N THR A 426 -11.57 -4.83 -16.63
CA THR A 426 -12.82 -5.01 -17.38
C THR A 426 -13.87 -3.98 -16.96
N VAL A 427 -15.00 -3.94 -17.69
CA VAL A 427 -16.08 -2.99 -17.43
C VAL A 427 -16.60 -3.06 -15.98
N GLY A 428 -16.87 -4.27 -15.48
CA GLY A 428 -17.40 -4.43 -14.13
C GLY A 428 -16.48 -3.89 -13.06
N GLU A 429 -15.16 -4.14 -13.19
CA GLU A 429 -14.15 -3.61 -12.27
C GLU A 429 -13.96 -2.08 -12.41
N GLN A 430 -14.26 -1.50 -13.57
CA GLN A 430 -14.18 -0.05 -13.75
C GLN A 430 -15.38 0.69 -13.17
N LEU A 431 -16.52 -0.01 -13.02
CA LEU A 431 -17.74 0.54 -12.44
C LEU A 431 -17.78 0.45 -10.90
N ALA A 432 -17.07 -0.53 -10.31
CA ALA A 432 -16.87 -0.64 -8.87
C ALA A 432 -15.93 0.46 -8.37
#